data_20af26071145ae1fc2cae52efb8e9aeb
#
_entry.id   20af26071145ae1fc2cae52efb8e9aeb
#
_cell.length_a   1.000
_cell.length_b   1.000
_cell.length_c   1.000
_cell.angle_alpha   90.00
_cell.angle_beta   90.00
_cell.angle_gamma   90.00
#
_symmetry.space_group_name_H-M   'P 1'
#
loop_
_entity.id
_entity.type
_entity.pdbx_description
1 polymer ?
#
loop_
_entity_poly.entity_id
_entity_poly.type
_entity_poly.pdbx_seq_one_letter_code
_entity_poly.pdbx_strand_id
1 'polypeptide(L)'
;MIFTQLLNKMQTIKYNYLLYMKKIAFLFLTIRDVNFTKIWDKYFSGNEDKYSIYIHPKFPNEAKWRTDKIISNIKETAWGFITRAYLELFKEAIKDKDNFKFITISESCIPIQSFDNLYKTLASDNRSWIKLMKITKYKHDVILKKNTGNFIHHYARMCLNRHHVKQLLINRDKLEFFHNMQIGDEYFLSVLYPLSNYKDIEITYDDWEYVNEQVKELKNQIKLLYEEQEHNTNTNNKEKINILQDKIKDIAKNPKSITKVIDDLQKIKNSKAFFYRKFTINSDIEDYWEDIINKKLKIKL
;
A
#
# COMPACT_ATOMS: atom_id res chain seq x y z
N MET A 1 -34.05 36.64 2.26
CA MET A 1 -33.11 36.21 3.31
C MET A 1 -33.48 34.83 3.89
N ILE A 2 -34.69 34.60 4.39
CA ILE A 2 -35.13 33.31 4.99
C ILE A 2 -35.09 32.15 3.99
N PHE A 3 -35.54 32.36 2.74
CA PHE A 3 -35.51 31.32 1.70
C PHE A 3 -34.11 30.86 1.31
N THR A 4 -33.15 31.77 1.26
CA THR A 4 -31.72 31.44 1.00
C THR A 4 -31.10 30.67 2.14
N GLN A 5 -31.46 31.00 3.37
CA GLN A 5 -31.01 30.26 4.57
C GLN A 5 -31.58 28.82 4.62
N LEU A 6 -32.87 28.66 4.24
CA LEU A 6 -33.52 27.36 4.13
C LEU A 6 -32.88 26.48 3.05
N LEU A 7 -32.61 27.05 1.86
CA LEU A 7 -31.93 26.36 0.76
C LEU A 7 -30.52 25.90 1.17
N ASN A 8 -29.74 26.76 1.80
CA ASN A 8 -28.44 26.43 2.30
C ASN A 8 -28.49 25.33 3.38
N LYS A 9 -29.48 25.39 4.27
CA LYS A 9 -29.68 24.34 5.29
C LYS A 9 -30.09 23.00 4.68
N MET A 10 -30.97 23.01 3.67
CA MET A 10 -31.38 21.83 2.93
C MET A 10 -30.19 21.23 2.12
N GLN A 11 -29.38 22.07 1.48
CA GLN A 11 -28.16 21.62 0.78
C GLN A 11 -27.14 21.00 1.76
N THR A 12 -26.97 21.61 2.93
CA THR A 12 -26.07 21.08 3.98
C THR A 12 -26.60 19.75 4.52
N ILE A 13 -27.92 19.63 4.76
CA ILE A 13 -28.55 18.36 5.19
C ILE A 13 -28.39 17.29 4.10
N LYS A 14 -28.67 17.61 2.85
CA LYS A 14 -28.51 16.69 1.72
C LYS A 14 -27.04 16.28 1.52
N TYR A 15 -26.12 17.23 1.66
CA TYR A 15 -24.68 16.96 1.59
C TYR A 15 -24.22 16.05 2.75
N ASN A 16 -24.65 16.33 3.99
CA ASN A 16 -24.37 15.51 5.14
C ASN A 16 -25.01 14.10 5.03
N TYR A 17 -26.23 14.00 4.50
CA TYR A 17 -26.91 12.73 4.25
C TYR A 17 -26.17 11.90 3.16
N LEU A 18 -25.72 12.54 2.07
CA LEU A 18 -24.91 11.89 1.04
C LEU A 18 -23.51 11.48 1.55
N LEU A 19 -22.95 12.21 2.50
CA LEU A 19 -21.73 11.81 3.19
C LEU A 19 -21.95 10.66 4.16
N TYR A 20 -23.12 10.63 4.83
CA TYR A 20 -23.46 9.58 5.80
C TYR A 20 -23.61 8.19 5.15
N MET A 21 -23.91 8.13 3.86
CA MET A 21 -24.03 6.87 3.09
C MET A 21 -22.72 6.41 2.44
N LYS A 22 -21.63 7.15 2.60
CA LYS A 22 -20.37 6.81 1.91
C LYS A 22 -19.43 6.01 2.81
N LYS A 23 -18.96 4.86 2.31
CA LYS A 23 -18.02 3.99 3.01
C LYS A 23 -16.67 3.94 2.32
N ILE A 24 -15.62 3.81 3.10
CA ILE A 24 -14.30 3.43 2.63
C ILE A 24 -14.19 1.91 2.70
N ALA A 25 -13.93 1.26 1.57
CA ALA A 25 -13.64 -0.16 1.51
C ALA A 25 -12.16 -0.39 1.82
N PHE A 26 -11.87 -1.12 2.89
CA PHE A 26 -10.52 -1.57 3.25
C PHE A 26 -10.32 -2.98 2.71
N LEU A 27 -9.35 -3.13 1.78
CA LEU A 27 -9.07 -4.35 1.04
C LEU A 27 -7.79 -4.95 1.57
N PHE A 28 -7.91 -5.90 2.49
CA PHE A 28 -6.80 -6.56 3.14
C PHE A 28 -6.30 -7.74 2.33
N LEU A 29 -5.04 -7.70 1.92
CA LEU A 29 -4.33 -8.83 1.35
C LEU A 29 -3.34 -9.34 2.39
N THR A 30 -3.54 -10.56 2.88
CA THR A 30 -2.79 -11.11 4.02
C THR A 30 -2.27 -12.52 3.73
N ILE A 31 -1.28 -12.97 4.49
CA ILE A 31 -0.91 -14.39 4.49
C ILE A 31 -1.94 -15.19 5.30
N ARG A 32 -2.25 -14.74 6.51
CA ARG A 32 -3.30 -15.24 7.42
C ARG A 32 -4.13 -14.07 7.90
N ASP A 33 -3.77 -13.51 9.05
CA ASP A 33 -4.36 -12.32 9.65
C ASP A 33 -3.49 -11.08 9.41
N VAL A 34 -3.99 -9.90 9.72
CA VAL A 34 -3.16 -8.72 9.91
C VAL A 34 -2.27 -8.90 11.15
N ASN A 35 -1.07 -8.33 11.14
CA ASN A 35 -0.11 -8.53 12.24
C ASN A 35 -0.61 -8.00 13.59
N PHE A 36 -1.45 -6.95 13.58
CA PHE A 36 -1.90 -6.24 14.80
C PHE A 36 -3.42 -6.05 14.78
N THR A 37 -4.14 -7.14 15.02
CA THR A 37 -5.62 -7.16 14.99
C THR A 37 -6.24 -6.17 15.96
N LYS A 38 -5.68 -6.02 17.18
CA LYS A 38 -6.19 -5.10 18.21
C LYS A 38 -6.10 -3.64 17.76
N ILE A 39 -5.03 -3.25 17.06
CA ILE A 39 -4.90 -1.90 16.53
C ILE A 39 -6.00 -1.64 15.49
N TRP A 40 -6.23 -2.57 14.58
CA TRP A 40 -7.27 -2.43 13.57
C TRP A 40 -8.68 -2.40 14.16
N ASP A 41 -8.94 -3.23 15.18
CA ASP A 41 -10.24 -3.22 15.85
C ASP A 41 -10.49 -1.88 16.57
N LYS A 42 -9.50 -1.34 17.27
CA LYS A 42 -9.58 0.01 17.87
C LYS A 42 -9.76 1.11 16.81
N TYR A 43 -9.03 1.00 15.69
CA TYR A 43 -9.10 1.99 14.60
C TYR A 43 -10.49 2.09 13.97
N PHE A 44 -11.18 0.96 13.86
CA PHE A 44 -12.52 0.89 13.26
C PHE A 44 -13.64 1.19 14.26
N SER A 45 -13.39 1.01 15.56
CA SER A 45 -14.41 1.15 16.61
C SER A 45 -15.08 2.52 16.57
N GLY A 46 -16.43 2.52 16.62
CA GLY A 46 -17.25 3.73 16.58
C GLY A 46 -17.40 4.38 15.19
N ASN A 47 -17.00 3.68 14.12
CA ASN A 47 -17.11 4.16 12.74
C ASN A 47 -17.77 3.14 11.81
N GLU A 48 -18.56 2.22 12.33
CA GLU A 48 -19.10 1.03 11.64
C GLU A 48 -19.95 1.40 10.41
N ASP A 49 -20.53 2.59 10.39
CA ASP A 49 -21.33 3.15 9.30
C ASP A 49 -20.48 3.76 8.16
N LYS A 50 -19.17 3.97 8.37
CA LYS A 50 -18.28 4.70 7.45
C LYS A 50 -17.28 3.81 6.72
N TYR A 51 -17.22 2.52 7.01
CA TYR A 51 -16.30 1.61 6.36
C TYR A 51 -16.92 0.26 6.03
N SER A 52 -16.22 -0.49 5.19
CA SER A 52 -16.42 -1.91 4.95
C SER A 52 -15.07 -2.60 4.83
N ILE A 53 -15.00 -3.87 5.22
CA ILE A 53 -13.78 -4.67 5.23
C ILE A 53 -13.95 -5.86 4.30
N TYR A 54 -12.91 -6.13 3.52
CA TYR A 54 -12.79 -7.27 2.61
C TYR A 54 -11.41 -7.87 2.78
N ILE A 55 -11.34 -9.18 3.05
CA ILE A 55 -10.08 -9.85 3.35
C ILE A 55 -9.83 -10.96 2.34
N HIS A 56 -8.64 -10.99 1.77
CA HIS A 56 -8.13 -12.06 0.92
C HIS A 56 -6.90 -12.65 1.61
N PRO A 57 -7.03 -13.67 2.47
CA PRO A 57 -5.90 -14.36 3.04
C PRO A 57 -5.35 -15.41 2.05
N LYS A 58 -4.04 -15.62 2.05
CA LYS A 58 -3.41 -16.72 1.29
C LYS A 58 -3.85 -18.08 1.85
N PHE A 59 -3.95 -18.18 3.17
CA PHE A 59 -4.37 -19.39 3.88
C PHE A 59 -5.67 -19.12 4.67
N PRO A 60 -6.85 -19.21 4.01
CA PRO A 60 -8.12 -18.81 4.62
C PRO A 60 -8.51 -19.67 5.84
N ASN A 61 -8.14 -20.95 5.85
CA ASN A 61 -8.45 -21.86 6.96
C ASN A 61 -7.60 -21.57 8.23
N GLU A 62 -6.54 -20.79 8.11
CA GLU A 62 -5.68 -20.40 9.21
C GLU A 62 -5.95 -18.96 9.70
N ALA A 63 -6.75 -18.19 8.95
CA ALA A 63 -7.17 -16.85 9.34
C ALA A 63 -8.22 -16.91 10.45
N LYS A 64 -8.09 -16.03 11.45
CA LYS A 64 -8.95 -15.95 12.63
C LYS A 64 -9.64 -14.60 12.81
N TRP A 65 -9.00 -13.53 12.30
CA TRP A 65 -9.51 -12.18 12.43
C TRP A 65 -10.59 -11.90 11.39
N ARG A 66 -11.78 -11.48 11.86
CA ARG A 66 -12.92 -11.07 11.01
C ARG A 66 -13.19 -12.04 9.87
N THR A 67 -13.29 -13.32 10.18
CA THR A 67 -13.48 -14.40 9.19
C THR A 67 -14.76 -14.23 8.36
N ASP A 68 -15.77 -13.52 8.90
CA ASP A 68 -17.00 -13.11 8.21
C ASP A 68 -16.76 -12.07 7.09
N LYS A 69 -15.57 -11.49 7.01
CA LYS A 69 -15.15 -10.51 5.99
C LYS A 69 -14.23 -11.13 4.93
N ILE A 70 -13.91 -12.40 5.04
CA ILE A 70 -13.14 -13.11 4.00
C ILE A 70 -14.01 -13.22 2.74
N ILE A 71 -13.45 -12.81 1.61
CA ILE A 71 -14.15 -12.89 0.32
C ILE A 71 -14.28 -14.35 -0.12
N SER A 72 -15.35 -14.65 -0.89
CA SER A 72 -15.67 -16.03 -1.28
C SER A 72 -14.69 -16.64 -2.29
N ASN A 73 -14.08 -15.81 -3.14
CA ASN A 73 -13.20 -16.29 -4.23
C ASN A 73 -11.74 -15.99 -3.94
N ILE A 74 -11.08 -16.88 -3.20
CA ILE A 74 -9.66 -16.79 -2.90
C ILE A 74 -8.83 -17.27 -4.09
N LYS A 75 -7.84 -16.48 -4.51
CA LYS A 75 -6.88 -16.82 -5.56
C LYS A 75 -5.55 -17.20 -4.95
N GLU A 76 -4.88 -18.15 -5.57
CA GLU A 76 -3.50 -18.46 -5.21
C GLU A 76 -2.61 -17.23 -5.39
N THR A 77 -1.72 -17.00 -4.43
CA THR A 77 -0.81 -15.85 -4.42
C THR A 77 0.61 -16.28 -4.10
N ALA A 78 1.57 -15.59 -4.73
CA ALA A 78 2.99 -15.68 -4.42
C ALA A 78 3.59 -14.27 -4.40
N TRP A 79 4.81 -14.15 -3.90
CA TRP A 79 5.51 -12.86 -3.92
C TRP A 79 5.62 -12.33 -5.36
N GLY A 80 5.12 -11.11 -5.59
CA GLY A 80 5.07 -10.49 -6.93
C GLY A 80 3.94 -10.99 -7.84
N PHE A 81 3.10 -11.94 -7.40
CA PHE A 81 1.98 -12.49 -8.16
C PHE A 81 0.68 -12.37 -7.35
N ILE A 82 0.24 -11.14 -7.10
CA ILE A 82 -0.92 -10.83 -6.25
C ILE A 82 -2.03 -10.06 -6.98
N THR A 83 -1.85 -9.75 -8.26
CA THR A 83 -2.82 -8.95 -9.05
C THR A 83 -4.21 -9.60 -9.10
N ARG A 84 -4.29 -10.95 -9.22
CA ARG A 84 -5.58 -11.68 -9.21
C ARG A 84 -6.31 -11.51 -7.89
N ALA A 85 -5.59 -11.54 -6.78
CA ALA A 85 -6.18 -11.33 -5.45
C ALA A 85 -6.75 -9.92 -5.30
N TYR A 86 -6.04 -8.89 -5.74
CA TYR A 86 -6.58 -7.52 -5.75
C TYR A 86 -7.84 -7.41 -6.61
N LEU A 87 -7.87 -8.07 -7.78
CA LEU A 87 -9.05 -8.03 -8.65
C LEU A 87 -10.28 -8.64 -7.95
N GLU A 88 -10.11 -9.75 -7.24
CA GLU A 88 -11.22 -10.36 -6.49
C GLU A 88 -11.68 -9.48 -5.31
N LEU A 89 -10.75 -8.84 -4.60
CA LEU A 89 -11.09 -7.85 -3.57
C LEU A 89 -11.91 -6.68 -4.15
N PHE A 90 -11.49 -6.12 -5.29
CA PHE A 90 -12.26 -5.06 -5.96
C PHE A 90 -13.63 -5.54 -6.44
N LYS A 91 -13.74 -6.77 -6.99
CA LYS A 91 -15.02 -7.35 -7.42
C LYS A 91 -16.01 -7.50 -6.26
N GLU A 92 -15.52 -7.93 -5.11
CA GLU A 92 -16.38 -8.08 -3.93
C GLU A 92 -16.80 -6.73 -3.38
N ALA A 93 -15.84 -5.83 -3.18
CA ALA A 93 -16.08 -4.53 -2.57
C ALA A 93 -16.97 -3.60 -3.42
N ILE A 94 -16.93 -3.68 -4.76
CA ILE A 94 -17.74 -2.82 -5.64
C ILE A 94 -19.25 -3.13 -5.54
N LYS A 95 -19.63 -4.32 -5.05
CA LYS A 95 -21.04 -4.72 -4.87
C LYS A 95 -21.75 -3.83 -3.86
N ASP A 96 -21.09 -3.41 -2.80
CA ASP A 96 -21.62 -2.40 -1.88
C ASP A 96 -21.59 -1.03 -2.58
N LYS A 97 -22.81 -0.50 -2.83
CA LYS A 97 -22.99 0.76 -3.56
C LYS A 97 -22.49 1.98 -2.78
N ASP A 98 -22.39 1.86 -1.46
CA ASP A 98 -21.96 2.93 -0.58
C ASP A 98 -20.42 3.07 -0.55
N ASN A 99 -19.69 2.05 -0.99
CA ASN A 99 -18.25 2.12 -1.11
C ASN A 99 -17.82 3.13 -2.19
N PHE A 100 -17.23 4.25 -1.77
CA PHE A 100 -16.79 5.30 -2.69
C PHE A 100 -15.27 5.35 -2.89
N LYS A 101 -14.51 4.82 -1.92
CA LYS A 101 -13.05 4.67 -1.94
C LYS A 101 -12.67 3.23 -1.61
N PHE A 102 -11.58 2.76 -2.19
CA PHE A 102 -11.08 1.39 -2.08
C PHE A 102 -9.59 1.44 -1.77
N ILE A 103 -9.21 1.09 -0.54
CA ILE A 103 -7.82 1.16 -0.07
C ILE A 103 -7.23 -0.23 0.00
N THR A 104 -6.12 -0.46 -0.69
CA THR A 104 -5.37 -1.72 -0.61
C THR A 104 -4.43 -1.69 0.58
N ILE A 105 -4.54 -2.69 1.46
CA ILE A 105 -3.81 -2.82 2.72
C ILE A 105 -3.11 -4.18 2.74
N SER A 106 -1.86 -4.23 3.18
CA SER A 106 -1.16 -5.49 3.49
C SER A 106 -1.20 -5.80 4.98
N GLU A 107 -0.95 -7.05 5.34
CA GLU A 107 -0.92 -7.52 6.73
C GLU A 107 -0.01 -6.73 7.67
N SER A 108 1.08 -6.16 7.14
CA SER A 108 2.09 -5.42 7.89
C SER A 108 1.89 -3.90 7.92
N CYS A 109 0.75 -3.41 7.40
CA CYS A 109 0.37 -2.01 7.48
C CYS A 109 -0.25 -1.67 8.83
N ILE A 110 0.01 -0.47 9.31
CA ILE A 110 -0.58 0.12 10.52
C ILE A 110 -1.12 1.51 10.19
N PRO A 111 -2.33 1.87 10.66
CA PRO A 111 -2.81 3.25 10.57
C PRO A 111 -2.00 4.15 11.50
N ILE A 112 -1.56 5.30 11.00
CA ILE A 112 -0.76 6.29 11.73
C ILE A 112 -1.45 7.66 11.83
N GLN A 113 -2.65 7.78 11.29
CA GLN A 113 -3.54 8.92 11.46
C GLN A 113 -4.94 8.43 11.83
N SER A 114 -5.73 9.29 12.52
CA SER A 114 -7.07 8.90 12.98
C SER A 114 -8.01 8.56 11.81
N PHE A 115 -8.97 7.68 12.07
CA PHE A 115 -10.00 7.31 11.10
C PHE A 115 -10.78 8.54 10.62
N ASP A 116 -11.12 9.45 11.51
CA ASP A 116 -11.82 10.69 11.18
C ASP A 116 -11.05 11.56 10.20
N ASN A 117 -9.72 11.69 10.37
CA ASN A 117 -8.88 12.44 9.44
C ASN A 117 -8.83 11.78 8.06
N LEU A 118 -8.66 10.45 8.01
CA LEU A 118 -8.72 9.68 6.77
C LEU A 118 -10.07 9.89 6.07
N TYR A 119 -11.17 9.68 6.79
CA TYR A 119 -12.51 9.76 6.23
C TYR A 119 -12.81 11.16 5.68
N LYS A 120 -12.58 12.22 6.46
CA LYS A 120 -12.79 13.61 6.04
C LYS A 120 -11.96 13.96 4.80
N THR A 121 -10.70 13.55 4.79
CA THR A 121 -9.79 13.83 3.67
C THR A 121 -10.23 13.13 2.39
N LEU A 122 -10.58 11.85 2.46
CA LEU A 122 -11.02 11.10 1.28
C LEU A 122 -12.43 11.45 0.83
N ALA A 123 -13.32 11.84 1.75
CA ALA A 123 -14.67 12.28 1.42
C ALA A 123 -14.69 13.62 0.68
N SER A 124 -13.70 14.49 0.93
CA SER A 124 -13.56 15.80 0.26
C SER A 124 -12.83 15.71 -1.10
N ASP A 125 -12.24 14.57 -1.44
CA ASP A 125 -11.46 14.36 -2.68
C ASP A 125 -12.00 13.17 -3.47
N ASN A 126 -12.58 13.40 -4.65
CA ASN A 126 -13.14 12.33 -5.48
C ASN A 126 -12.10 11.61 -6.36
N ARG A 127 -10.83 12.05 -6.35
CA ARG A 127 -9.74 11.45 -7.12
C ARG A 127 -9.25 10.16 -6.47
N SER A 128 -8.65 9.29 -7.26
CA SER A 128 -7.82 8.20 -6.72
C SER A 128 -6.48 8.76 -6.21
N TRP A 129 -5.93 8.14 -5.18
CA TRP A 129 -4.60 8.46 -4.67
C TRP A 129 -3.67 7.31 -5.05
N ILE A 130 -2.76 7.60 -5.98
CA ILE A 130 -1.89 6.63 -6.61
C ILE A 130 -0.50 7.23 -6.67
N LYS A 131 0.45 6.63 -5.96
CA LYS A 131 1.85 7.04 -6.07
C LYS A 131 2.45 6.46 -7.33
N LEU A 132 2.81 7.32 -8.28
CA LEU A 132 3.50 6.92 -9.49
C LEU A 132 5.01 6.79 -9.23
N MET A 133 5.62 5.84 -9.92
CA MET A 133 7.04 5.55 -9.84
C MET A 133 7.68 5.73 -11.22
N LYS A 134 8.95 6.13 -11.23
CA LYS A 134 9.72 6.15 -12.49
C LYS A 134 9.98 4.72 -12.95
N ILE A 135 9.71 4.45 -14.22
CA ILE A 135 10.06 3.17 -14.85
C ILE A 135 11.57 3.20 -15.09
N THR A 136 12.32 2.31 -14.44
CA THR A 136 13.76 2.17 -14.70
C THR A 136 14.00 1.52 -16.06
N LYS A 137 15.12 1.81 -16.72
CA LYS A 137 15.48 1.24 -18.02
C LYS A 137 15.39 -0.30 -18.01
N TYR A 138 15.90 -0.94 -16.98
CA TYR A 138 15.84 -2.41 -16.84
C TYR A 138 14.40 -2.95 -16.81
N LYS A 139 13.53 -2.36 -15.98
CA LYS A 139 12.12 -2.75 -15.89
C LYS A 139 11.40 -2.47 -17.21
N HIS A 140 11.70 -1.35 -17.85
CA HIS A 140 11.16 -0.99 -19.15
C HIS A 140 11.52 -2.03 -20.23
N ASP A 141 12.78 -2.46 -20.32
CA ASP A 141 13.25 -3.43 -21.32
C ASP A 141 12.59 -4.81 -21.13
N VAL A 142 12.39 -5.25 -19.87
CA VAL A 142 11.71 -6.51 -19.55
C VAL A 142 10.23 -6.48 -19.95
N ILE A 143 9.56 -5.35 -19.69
CA ILE A 143 8.14 -5.17 -20.01
C ILE A 143 7.93 -4.97 -21.50
N LEU A 144 8.74 -4.13 -22.15
CA LEU A 144 8.62 -3.82 -23.58
C LEU A 144 9.01 -4.97 -24.50
N LYS A 145 9.91 -5.87 -24.10
CA LYS A 145 10.23 -7.08 -24.89
C LYS A 145 9.01 -7.96 -25.14
N LYS A 146 7.94 -7.77 -24.36
CA LYS A 146 6.71 -8.57 -24.46
C LYS A 146 5.49 -7.79 -24.95
N ASN A 147 5.53 -6.43 -24.99
CA ASN A 147 4.37 -5.61 -25.37
C ASN A 147 4.75 -4.18 -25.78
N THR A 148 4.02 -3.64 -26.77
CA THR A 148 4.17 -2.26 -27.31
C THR A 148 3.27 -1.22 -26.61
N GLY A 149 2.78 -1.50 -25.39
CA GLY A 149 1.82 -0.64 -24.70
C GLY A 149 2.45 0.44 -23.82
N ASN A 150 1.64 1.45 -23.48
CA ASN A 150 2.00 2.44 -22.47
C ASN A 150 1.80 1.84 -21.07
N PHE A 151 2.84 1.87 -20.24
CA PHE A 151 2.80 1.30 -18.90
C PHE A 151 2.81 2.39 -17.84
N ILE A 152 2.03 2.17 -16.77
CA ILE A 152 2.01 2.97 -15.56
C ILE A 152 2.68 2.15 -14.47
N HIS A 153 3.80 2.62 -13.94
CA HIS A 153 4.45 2.04 -12.75
C HIS A 153 3.95 2.78 -11.50
N HIS A 154 3.36 2.04 -10.57
CA HIS A 154 2.75 2.61 -9.37
C HIS A 154 3.01 1.75 -8.14
N TYR A 155 2.87 2.31 -6.94
CA TYR A 155 2.88 1.51 -5.72
C TYR A 155 1.62 0.63 -5.63
N ALA A 156 1.81 -0.61 -5.17
CA ALA A 156 0.70 -1.55 -4.98
C ALA A 156 -0.28 -1.12 -3.87
N ARG A 157 0.15 -0.24 -2.94
CA ARG A 157 -0.73 0.35 -1.90
C ARG A 157 -1.29 1.65 -2.41
N MET A 158 -2.59 1.66 -2.67
CA MET A 158 -3.28 2.78 -3.30
C MET A 158 -4.68 2.97 -2.71
N CYS A 159 -5.28 4.12 -3.00
CA CYS A 159 -6.69 4.37 -2.76
C CYS A 159 -7.37 4.70 -4.09
N LEU A 160 -8.16 3.77 -4.61
CA LEU A 160 -8.92 4.00 -5.84
C LEU A 160 -10.29 4.60 -5.54
N ASN A 161 -10.78 5.46 -6.42
CA ASN A 161 -12.16 5.88 -6.45
C ASN A 161 -13.04 4.82 -7.15
N ARG A 162 -14.34 4.91 -6.98
CA ARG A 162 -15.29 3.95 -7.56
C ARG A 162 -15.24 3.90 -9.09
N HIS A 163 -14.95 5.02 -9.74
CA HIS A 163 -14.84 5.06 -11.21
C HIS A 163 -13.69 4.18 -11.69
N HIS A 164 -12.48 4.33 -11.13
CA HIS A 164 -11.32 3.53 -11.53
C HIS A 164 -11.53 2.03 -11.24
N VAL A 165 -12.13 1.67 -10.11
CA VAL A 165 -12.45 0.26 -9.82
C VAL A 165 -13.42 -0.30 -10.86
N LYS A 166 -14.47 0.43 -11.26
CA LYS A 166 -15.37 0.02 -12.35
C LYS A 166 -14.61 -0.18 -13.67
N GLN A 167 -13.73 0.75 -14.02
CA GLN A 167 -12.95 0.66 -15.26
C GLN A 167 -11.97 -0.54 -15.25
N LEU A 168 -11.34 -0.84 -14.12
CA LEU A 168 -10.53 -2.05 -13.96
C LEU A 168 -11.34 -3.32 -14.21
N LEU A 169 -12.55 -3.40 -13.64
CA LEU A 169 -13.41 -4.59 -13.79
C LEU A 169 -13.98 -4.74 -15.21
N ILE A 170 -14.23 -3.64 -15.91
CA ILE A 170 -14.63 -3.67 -17.34
C ILE A 170 -13.46 -4.16 -18.20
N ASN A 171 -12.22 -3.78 -17.89
CA ASN A 171 -11.03 -4.16 -18.63
C ASN A 171 -10.34 -5.42 -18.07
N ARG A 172 -11.04 -6.25 -17.32
CA ARG A 172 -10.47 -7.42 -16.63
C ARG A 172 -9.71 -8.38 -17.57
N ASP A 173 -10.16 -8.53 -18.81
CA ASP A 173 -9.52 -9.43 -19.76
C ASP A 173 -8.10 -8.94 -20.12
N LYS A 174 -7.87 -7.63 -20.12
CA LYS A 174 -6.54 -7.04 -20.32
C LYS A 174 -5.63 -7.21 -19.10
N LEU A 175 -6.19 -7.52 -17.92
CA LEU A 175 -5.43 -7.74 -16.69
C LEU A 175 -4.70 -9.09 -16.68
N GLU A 176 -5.07 -10.05 -17.55
CA GLU A 176 -4.44 -11.38 -17.60
C GLU A 176 -2.93 -11.28 -17.81
N PHE A 177 -2.47 -10.31 -18.61
CA PHE A 177 -1.05 -10.05 -18.79
C PHE A 177 -0.34 -9.74 -17.46
N PHE A 178 -0.94 -8.88 -16.62
CA PHE A 178 -0.37 -8.49 -15.33
C PHE A 178 -0.51 -9.59 -14.28
N HIS A 179 -1.46 -10.50 -14.43
CA HIS A 179 -1.63 -11.65 -13.54
C HIS A 179 -0.44 -12.62 -13.61
N ASN A 180 0.15 -12.77 -14.79
CA ASN A 180 1.29 -13.67 -15.04
C ASN A 180 2.64 -12.94 -15.04
N MET A 181 2.64 -11.65 -14.78
CA MET A 181 3.82 -10.82 -14.67
C MET A 181 4.28 -10.74 -13.21
N GLN A 182 5.57 -11.02 -12.96
CA GLN A 182 6.16 -10.76 -11.64
C GLN A 182 6.06 -9.26 -11.30
N ILE A 183 5.62 -8.92 -10.08
CA ILE A 183 5.29 -7.56 -9.65
C ILE A 183 4.23 -6.86 -10.52
N GLY A 184 3.34 -7.64 -11.16
CA GLY A 184 2.22 -7.11 -11.96
C GLY A 184 1.28 -6.20 -11.17
N ASP A 185 1.24 -6.35 -9.85
CA ASP A 185 0.53 -5.47 -8.91
C ASP A 185 1.06 -4.03 -8.87
N GLU A 186 2.25 -3.78 -9.41
CA GLU A 186 2.81 -2.43 -9.57
C GLU A 186 2.57 -1.84 -10.97
N TYR A 187 1.90 -2.57 -11.88
CA TYR A 187 1.69 -2.16 -13.27
C TYR A 187 0.26 -2.32 -13.77
N PHE A 188 -0.62 -3.03 -13.08
CA PHE A 188 -1.95 -3.39 -13.60
C PHE A 188 -2.86 -2.18 -13.86
N LEU A 189 -2.60 -1.01 -13.26
CA LEU A 189 -3.32 0.22 -13.60
C LEU A 189 -3.04 0.71 -15.02
N SER A 190 -2.06 0.12 -15.72
CA SER A 190 -1.80 0.42 -17.15
C SER A 190 -3.01 0.16 -18.05
N VAL A 191 -3.94 -0.71 -17.65
CA VAL A 191 -5.21 -0.91 -18.38
C VAL A 191 -6.12 0.32 -18.36
N LEU A 192 -5.84 1.30 -17.49
CA LEU A 192 -6.55 2.57 -17.37
C LEU A 192 -5.85 3.71 -18.14
N TYR A 193 -4.82 3.40 -18.93
CA TYR A 193 -4.09 4.44 -19.66
C TYR A 193 -4.97 5.10 -20.76
N PRO A 194 -4.96 6.44 -20.90
CA PRO A 194 -4.29 7.42 -20.05
C PRO A 194 -5.00 7.59 -18.70
N LEU A 195 -4.23 7.50 -17.60
CA LEU A 195 -4.79 7.64 -16.25
C LEU A 195 -5.19 9.09 -15.99
N SER A 196 -6.44 9.30 -15.60
CA SER A 196 -7.01 10.60 -15.27
C SER A 196 -7.64 10.58 -13.87
N ASN A 197 -8.07 11.72 -13.36
CA ASN A 197 -8.79 11.85 -12.09
C ASN A 197 -8.07 11.15 -10.91
N TYR A 198 -6.76 11.34 -10.83
CA TYR A 198 -5.94 10.84 -9.74
C TYR A 198 -5.08 11.95 -9.12
N LYS A 199 -4.52 11.65 -7.96
CA LYS A 199 -3.54 12.47 -7.24
C LYS A 199 -2.29 11.62 -7.03
N ASP A 200 -1.13 12.13 -7.48
CA ASP A 200 0.16 11.45 -7.26
C ASP A 200 0.61 11.64 -5.81
N ILE A 201 0.10 10.78 -4.96
CA ILE A 201 0.39 10.78 -3.53
C ILE A 201 0.28 9.35 -2.97
N GLU A 202 1.16 9.02 -2.06
CA GLU A 202 1.09 7.76 -1.33
C GLU A 202 0.06 7.81 -0.21
N ILE A 203 -0.74 6.75 -0.07
CA ILE A 203 -1.64 6.55 1.07
C ILE A 203 -0.96 5.74 2.18
N THR A 204 0.01 4.91 1.82
CA THR A 204 0.84 4.11 2.72
C THR A 204 2.30 4.45 2.48
N TYR A 205 3.03 4.82 3.52
CA TYR A 205 4.46 5.04 3.44
C TYR A 205 5.22 3.72 3.62
N ASP A 206 6.15 3.47 2.69
CA ASP A 206 7.10 2.36 2.69
C ASP A 206 8.51 2.94 2.81
N ASP A 207 9.28 2.59 3.85
CA ASP A 207 10.64 3.11 4.02
C ASP A 207 11.64 2.41 3.08
N TRP A 208 11.64 2.86 1.84
CA TRP A 208 12.63 2.47 0.84
C TRP A 208 13.91 3.31 0.90
N GLU A 209 13.89 4.47 1.55
CA GLU A 209 15.07 5.34 1.69
C GLU A 209 16.19 4.61 2.43
N TYR A 210 15.87 4.01 3.58
CA TYR A 210 16.79 3.18 4.34
C TYR A 210 17.39 2.04 3.50
N VAL A 211 16.55 1.34 2.73
CA VAL A 211 17.00 0.23 1.86
C VAL A 211 17.94 0.75 0.78
N ASN A 212 17.61 1.87 0.15
CA ASN A 212 18.44 2.48 -0.89
C ASN A 212 19.81 2.91 -0.35
N GLU A 213 19.88 3.46 0.86
CA GLU A 213 21.13 3.80 1.53
C GLU A 213 21.98 2.55 1.80
N GLN A 214 21.40 1.48 2.32
CA GLN A 214 22.08 0.21 2.54
C GLN A 214 22.60 -0.40 1.22
N VAL A 215 21.80 -0.38 0.17
CA VAL A 215 22.21 -0.84 -1.18
C VAL A 215 23.36 0.00 -1.71
N LYS A 216 23.33 1.31 -1.52
CA LYS A 216 24.41 2.22 -1.96
C LYS A 216 25.70 1.91 -1.24
N GLU A 217 25.65 1.71 0.07
CA GLU A 217 26.83 1.36 0.88
C GLU A 217 27.44 0.03 0.44
N LEU A 218 26.63 -1.02 0.26
CA LEU A 218 27.11 -2.32 -0.22
C LEU A 218 27.73 -2.24 -1.63
N LYS A 219 27.18 -1.42 -2.53
CA LYS A 219 27.77 -1.17 -3.85
C LYS A 219 29.10 -0.45 -3.78
N ASN A 220 29.27 0.47 -2.84
CA ASN A 220 30.56 1.15 -2.61
C ASN A 220 31.60 0.14 -2.11
N GLN A 221 31.24 -0.77 -1.19
CA GLN A 221 32.13 -1.83 -0.73
C GLN A 221 32.55 -2.75 -1.89
N ILE A 222 31.64 -3.14 -2.76
CA ILE A 222 31.93 -3.94 -3.96
C ILE A 222 32.91 -3.19 -4.88
N LYS A 223 32.71 -1.88 -5.09
CA LYS A 223 33.61 -1.05 -5.89
C LYS A 223 35.04 -1.04 -5.34
N LEU A 224 35.20 -0.85 -4.03
CA LEU A 224 36.51 -0.87 -3.37
C LEU A 224 37.21 -2.23 -3.52
N LEU A 225 36.46 -3.34 -3.44
CA LEU A 225 37.03 -4.68 -3.65
C LEU A 225 37.52 -4.90 -5.09
N TYR A 226 36.86 -4.31 -6.10
CA TYR A 226 37.35 -4.34 -7.47
C TYR A 226 38.62 -3.49 -7.64
N GLU A 227 38.63 -2.28 -7.07
CA GLU A 227 39.82 -1.40 -7.10
C GLU A 227 41.02 -2.06 -6.41
N GLU A 228 40.84 -2.72 -5.26
CA GLU A 228 41.88 -3.49 -4.56
C GLU A 228 42.41 -4.64 -5.45
N GLN A 229 41.54 -5.34 -6.16
CA GLN A 229 41.92 -6.44 -7.05
C GLN A 229 42.69 -5.95 -8.29
N GLU A 230 42.38 -4.76 -8.82
CA GLU A 230 43.12 -4.12 -9.89
C GLU A 230 44.56 -3.72 -9.48
N HIS A 231 44.71 -3.22 -8.25
CA HIS A 231 46.02 -2.82 -7.72
C HIS A 231 46.87 -3.95 -7.18
N ASN A 232 46.25 -5.10 -6.83
CA ASN A 232 46.93 -6.27 -6.30
C ASN A 232 46.39 -7.56 -6.94
N THR A 233 47.07 -8.02 -7.98
CA THR A 233 46.68 -9.20 -8.77
C THR A 233 46.64 -10.50 -8.00
N ASN A 234 47.28 -10.56 -6.83
CA ASN A 234 47.27 -11.76 -5.94
C ASN A 234 46.02 -11.82 -5.04
N THR A 235 45.19 -10.74 -5.02
CA THR A 235 43.97 -10.69 -4.19
C THR A 235 42.78 -11.20 -4.97
N ASN A 236 42.15 -12.27 -4.50
CA ASN A 236 40.91 -12.78 -5.08
C ASN A 236 39.70 -12.40 -4.20
N ASN A 237 38.97 -11.35 -4.59
CA ASN A 237 37.81 -10.84 -3.86
C ASN A 237 36.48 -11.41 -4.38
N LYS A 238 36.48 -12.37 -5.32
CA LYS A 238 35.29 -12.88 -5.99
C LYS A 238 34.22 -13.40 -5.04
N GLU A 239 34.61 -14.15 -4.03
CA GLU A 239 33.68 -14.70 -3.03
C GLU A 239 33.04 -13.60 -2.20
N LYS A 240 33.83 -12.63 -1.71
CA LYS A 240 33.33 -11.47 -0.95
C LYS A 240 32.34 -10.63 -1.79
N ILE A 241 32.64 -10.41 -3.06
CA ILE A 241 31.79 -9.67 -3.99
C ILE A 241 30.46 -10.41 -4.19
N ASN A 242 30.48 -11.74 -4.38
CA ASN A 242 29.26 -12.54 -4.54
C ASN A 242 28.37 -12.46 -3.28
N ILE A 243 28.94 -12.57 -2.10
CA ILE A 243 28.21 -12.44 -0.83
C ILE A 243 27.53 -11.08 -0.73
N LEU A 244 28.23 -9.99 -1.06
CA LEU A 244 27.65 -8.65 -1.02
C LEU A 244 26.55 -8.46 -2.08
N GLN A 245 26.71 -9.03 -3.28
CA GLN A 245 25.68 -9.00 -4.33
C GLN A 245 24.42 -9.75 -3.92
N ASP A 246 24.54 -10.90 -3.29
CA ASP A 246 23.41 -11.68 -2.79
C ASP A 246 22.71 -10.95 -1.64
N LYS A 247 23.47 -10.32 -0.73
CA LYS A 247 22.92 -9.45 0.31
C LYS A 247 22.12 -8.28 -0.29
N ILE A 248 22.62 -7.63 -1.35
CA ILE A 248 21.87 -6.58 -2.06
C ILE A 248 20.57 -7.14 -2.62
N LYS A 249 20.58 -8.31 -3.26
CA LYS A 249 19.36 -8.93 -3.80
C LYS A 249 18.32 -9.19 -2.72
N ASP A 250 18.74 -9.60 -1.52
CA ASP A 250 17.82 -9.89 -0.43
C ASP A 250 17.20 -8.64 0.20
N ILE A 251 18.01 -7.63 0.54
CA ILE A 251 17.49 -6.41 1.15
C ILE A 251 16.66 -5.57 0.17
N ALA A 252 16.98 -5.59 -1.12
CA ALA A 252 16.26 -4.84 -2.14
C ALA A 252 14.84 -5.37 -2.46
N LYS A 253 14.43 -6.48 -1.88
CA LYS A 253 13.10 -7.08 -2.10
C LYS A 253 12.00 -6.42 -1.27
N ASN A 254 12.33 -5.80 -0.15
CA ASN A 254 11.37 -5.31 0.82
C ASN A 254 11.80 -3.95 1.39
N PRO A 255 10.84 -3.06 1.74
CA PRO A 255 11.15 -1.87 2.52
C PRO A 255 11.65 -2.25 3.92
N LYS A 256 12.22 -1.29 4.64
CA LYS A 256 12.68 -1.49 6.02
C LYS A 256 11.60 -2.15 6.87
N SER A 257 11.96 -3.21 7.57
CA SER A 257 11.10 -3.86 8.56
C SER A 257 11.27 -3.21 9.92
N ILE A 258 10.14 -2.83 10.55
CA ILE A 258 10.13 -2.11 11.84
C ILE A 258 9.80 -3.09 12.95
N THR A 259 10.76 -3.27 13.86
CA THR A 259 10.61 -4.07 15.08
C THR A 259 10.55 -3.17 16.30
N LYS A 260 11.41 -2.15 16.38
CA LYS A 260 11.41 -1.14 17.44
C LYS A 260 10.93 0.20 16.88
N VAL A 261 9.77 0.65 17.36
CA VAL A 261 9.12 1.87 16.88
C VAL A 261 9.89 3.13 17.24
N ILE A 262 10.59 3.12 18.36
CA ILE A 262 11.36 4.29 18.81
C ILE A 262 12.41 4.73 17.78
N ASP A 263 13.03 3.77 17.05
CA ASP A 263 14.04 4.04 16.05
C ASP A 263 13.48 4.74 14.80
N ASP A 264 12.18 4.58 14.56
CA ASP A 264 11.47 5.13 13.39
C ASP A 264 10.43 6.20 13.77
N LEU A 265 10.27 6.48 15.06
CA LEU A 265 9.19 7.32 15.59
C LEU A 265 9.13 8.70 14.91
N GLN A 266 10.28 9.32 14.64
CA GLN A 266 10.33 10.63 13.99
C GLN A 266 9.86 10.54 12.54
N LYS A 267 10.25 9.52 11.79
CA LYS A 267 9.77 9.28 10.41
C LYS A 267 8.26 9.01 10.39
N ILE A 268 7.78 8.16 11.30
CA ILE A 268 6.34 7.86 11.43
C ILE A 268 5.55 9.13 11.69
N LYS A 269 5.97 9.96 12.64
CA LYS A 269 5.30 11.24 12.99
C LYS A 269 5.30 12.26 11.87
N ASN A 270 6.39 12.34 11.11
CA ASN A 270 6.55 13.29 10.02
C ASN A 270 5.87 12.82 8.72
N SER A 271 5.48 11.54 8.65
CA SER A 271 4.80 11.01 7.48
C SER A 271 3.44 11.67 7.28
N LYS A 272 3.17 12.07 6.04
CA LYS A 272 1.87 12.59 5.60
C LYS A 272 0.90 11.48 5.16
N ALA A 273 1.39 10.23 5.06
CA ALA A 273 0.58 9.08 4.71
C ALA A 273 -0.41 8.72 5.83
N PHE A 274 -1.45 7.98 5.49
CA PHE A 274 -2.43 7.51 6.48
C PHE A 274 -2.03 6.19 7.11
N PHE A 275 -1.22 5.41 6.41
CA PHE A 275 -0.70 4.12 6.85
C PHE A 275 0.80 4.11 6.73
N TYR A 276 1.44 3.25 7.52
CA TYR A 276 2.88 3.03 7.50
C TYR A 276 3.17 1.53 7.50
N ARG A 277 4.25 1.12 6.85
CA ARG A 277 4.72 -0.26 6.82
C ARG A 277 6.26 -0.27 6.66
N LYS A 278 6.99 -1.33 7.00
CA LYS A 278 6.53 -2.71 7.19
C LYS A 278 6.75 -3.11 8.67
N PHE A 279 5.70 -3.18 9.47
CA PHE A 279 5.82 -3.62 10.85
C PHE A 279 5.91 -5.14 10.91
N THR A 280 6.93 -5.67 11.62
CA THR A 280 7.05 -7.10 11.88
C THR A 280 6.06 -7.52 12.95
N ILE A 281 5.71 -8.81 13.00
CA ILE A 281 4.80 -9.34 14.02
C ILE A 281 5.34 -9.15 15.46
N ASN A 282 6.66 -8.99 15.61
CA ASN A 282 7.33 -8.76 16.89
C ASN A 282 7.59 -7.27 17.15
N SER A 283 6.96 -6.36 16.40
CA SER A 283 7.10 -4.93 16.65
C SER A 283 6.39 -4.53 17.94
N ASP A 284 6.99 -3.60 18.65
CA ASP A 284 6.44 -2.95 19.86
C ASP A 284 5.42 -1.84 19.54
N ILE A 285 4.86 -1.82 18.32
CA ILE A 285 3.95 -0.75 17.87
C ILE A 285 2.69 -0.61 18.74
N GLU A 286 2.19 -1.70 19.35
CA GLU A 286 1.01 -1.64 20.22
C GLU A 286 1.22 -0.70 21.41
N ASP A 287 2.45 -0.58 21.92
CA ASP A 287 2.80 0.28 23.07
C ASP A 287 2.81 1.78 22.71
N TYR A 288 3.00 2.11 21.43
CA TYR A 288 3.14 3.49 20.94
C TYR A 288 1.96 3.97 20.11
N TRP A 289 1.11 3.07 19.62
CA TRP A 289 0.13 3.38 18.60
C TRP A 289 -0.88 4.46 19.00
N GLU A 290 -1.41 4.40 20.23
CA GLU A 290 -2.36 5.40 20.71
C GLU A 290 -1.76 6.81 20.75
N ASP A 291 -0.50 6.91 21.12
CA ASP A 291 0.21 8.19 21.17
C ASP A 291 0.53 8.71 19.76
N ILE A 292 0.83 7.81 18.82
CA ILE A 292 1.02 8.15 17.40
C ILE A 292 -0.29 8.73 16.83
N ILE A 293 -1.40 8.02 16.97
CA ILE A 293 -2.71 8.42 16.47
C ILE A 293 -3.18 9.75 17.08
N ASN A 294 -2.96 9.94 18.39
CA ASN A 294 -3.36 11.13 19.11
C ASN A 294 -2.34 12.26 19.04
N LYS A 295 -1.20 12.07 18.35
CA LYS A 295 -0.07 13.03 18.27
C LYS A 295 0.46 13.49 19.63
N LYS A 296 0.38 12.62 20.66
CA LYS A 296 0.73 12.95 22.05
C LYS A 296 2.20 12.71 22.41
N LEU A 297 2.92 11.86 21.67
CA LEU A 297 4.33 11.58 21.96
C LEU A 297 5.17 12.84 21.83
N LYS A 298 5.59 13.38 22.97
CA LYS A 298 6.71 14.36 23.00
C LYS A 298 8.01 13.54 23.00
N ILE A 299 8.83 13.69 21.97
CA ILE A 299 10.19 13.16 22.02
C ILE A 299 10.90 13.97 23.09
N LYS A 300 11.27 13.33 24.22
CA LYS A 300 12.29 13.89 25.11
C LYS A 300 13.59 13.77 24.32
N LEU A 301 14.06 14.90 23.81
CA LEU A 301 15.40 15.06 23.25
C LEU A 301 16.43 14.85 24.33
#